data_a0b2a8b0f9845567d9259097a37729ce
#
_entry.id   a0b2a8b0f9845567d9259097a37729ce
#
_cell.length_a   1.000
_cell.length_b   1.000
_cell.length_c   1.000
_cell.angle_alpha   90.00
_cell.angle_beta   90.00
_cell.angle_gamma   90.00
#
_symmetry.space_group_name_H-M   'P 1'
#
loop_
_entity.id
_entity.type
_entity.pdbx_description
1 polymer ?
#
loop_
_entity_poly.entity_id
_entity_poly.type
_entity_poly.pdbx_seq_one_letter_code
_entity_poly.pdbx_strand_id
1 'polypeptide(L)'
;MNRKEFFKVSAAASLASLLSPLSAYAEKFESEGKKVKVAVIGCGSVSTQYFPHISKCPYVEIVACCDIKPDRAQKAAKQYNIPKWYKHIDDMLSGSKFDLMLTLTDMQVHGELNRKALMAGRNVWSEKPLANSYKEGKELYDLATSKGLRIWGAPAVVNSPQFAFMAEQINKGTLGNLACAHGHYGHEGPSWSAFFYEPLGGSMPDLGVYNIATLTGLLGPAKSVG
;
A
#
# COMPACT_ATOMS: atom_id res chain seq x y z
N MET A 1 -6.39 26.44 -20.71
CA MET A 1 -5.11 25.69 -20.55
C MET A 1 -5.06 24.62 -21.63
N ASN A 2 -4.11 24.66 -22.53
CA ASN A 2 -3.96 23.66 -23.59
C ASN A 2 -3.23 22.40 -23.05
N ARG A 3 -3.25 21.29 -23.83
CA ARG A 3 -2.67 20.00 -23.41
C ARG A 3 -1.16 20.10 -23.06
N LYS A 4 -0.40 20.98 -23.73
CA LYS A 4 1.04 21.20 -23.46
C LYS A 4 1.27 21.97 -22.15
N GLU A 5 0.41 22.93 -21.84
CA GLU A 5 0.44 23.67 -20.58
C GLU A 5 0.03 22.76 -19.40
N PHE A 6 -0.96 21.89 -19.59
CA PHE A 6 -1.32 20.88 -18.60
C PHE A 6 -0.13 19.98 -18.22
N PHE A 7 0.60 19.47 -19.20
CA PHE A 7 1.78 18.63 -18.93
C PHE A 7 2.92 19.41 -18.26
N LYS A 8 3.12 20.68 -18.59
CA LYS A 8 4.13 21.54 -17.93
C LYS A 8 3.77 21.82 -16.47
N VAL A 9 2.51 22.10 -16.18
CA VAL A 9 2.02 22.34 -14.80
C VAL A 9 2.05 21.05 -13.98
N SER A 10 1.67 19.91 -14.57
CA SER A 10 1.77 18.61 -13.92
C SER A 10 3.22 18.21 -13.63
N ALA A 11 4.16 18.50 -14.54
CA ALA A 11 5.58 18.28 -14.31
C ALA A 11 6.14 19.19 -13.20
N ALA A 12 5.72 20.45 -13.14
CA ALA A 12 6.14 21.39 -12.09
C ALA A 12 5.55 21.04 -10.72
N ALA A 13 4.28 20.57 -10.67
CA ALA A 13 3.67 20.10 -9.43
C ALA A 13 4.33 18.77 -8.94
N SER A 14 4.74 17.91 -9.86
CA SER A 14 5.53 16.71 -9.54
C SER A 14 6.92 17.06 -9.00
N LEU A 15 7.57 18.11 -9.52
CA LEU A 15 8.84 18.58 -8.98
C LEU A 15 8.70 19.22 -7.59
N ALA A 16 7.61 19.92 -7.31
CA ALA A 16 7.38 20.53 -6.00
C ALA A 16 7.10 19.48 -4.91
N SER A 17 6.47 18.35 -5.25
CA SER A 17 6.32 17.20 -4.34
C SER A 17 7.62 16.42 -4.13
N LEU A 18 8.60 16.54 -5.01
CA LEU A 18 9.95 16.00 -4.88
C LEU A 18 10.81 16.76 -3.84
N LEU A 19 10.39 17.95 -3.43
CA LEU A 19 10.99 18.72 -2.32
C LEU A 19 10.41 18.35 -0.94
N SER A 20 9.64 17.26 -0.86
CA SER A 20 9.13 16.73 0.41
C SER A 20 10.25 16.02 1.21
N PRO A 21 10.10 15.87 2.54
CA PRO A 21 11.07 15.12 3.37
C PRO A 21 11.35 13.71 2.86
N LEU A 22 10.46 13.13 2.05
CA LEU A 22 10.67 11.84 1.40
C LEU A 22 11.77 11.87 0.32
N SER A 23 11.92 12.96 -0.43
CA SER A 23 12.99 13.08 -1.44
C SER A 23 14.35 13.21 -0.76
N ALA A 24 14.46 13.99 0.32
CA ALA A 24 15.68 14.07 1.12
C ALA A 24 16.06 12.73 1.77
N TYR A 25 15.06 11.91 2.12
CA TYR A 25 15.29 10.54 2.58
C TYR A 25 15.77 9.62 1.45
N ALA A 26 15.18 9.74 0.26
CA ALA A 26 15.60 8.97 -0.93
C ALA A 26 17.03 9.33 -1.35
N GLU A 27 17.37 10.63 -1.41
CA GLU A 27 18.72 11.10 -1.70
C GLU A 27 19.76 10.60 -0.68
N LYS A 28 19.39 10.53 0.59
CA LYS A 28 20.26 9.98 1.64
C LYS A 28 20.53 8.48 1.44
N PHE A 29 19.50 7.70 1.06
CA PHE A 29 19.68 6.29 0.72
C PHE A 29 20.52 6.09 -0.55
N GLU A 30 20.37 6.95 -1.54
CA GLU A 30 21.16 6.94 -2.77
C GLU A 30 22.66 7.22 -2.48
N SER A 31 22.94 8.19 -1.60
CA SER A 31 24.31 8.55 -1.20
C SER A 31 25.01 7.45 -0.38
N GLU A 32 24.27 6.61 0.34
CA GLU A 32 24.81 5.52 1.16
C GLU A 32 24.88 4.17 0.44
N GLY A 33 24.35 4.06 -0.79
CA GLY A 33 24.31 2.80 -1.55
C GLY A 33 23.50 1.68 -0.89
N LYS A 34 22.75 1.98 0.18
CA LYS A 34 21.96 1.02 0.95
C LYS A 34 20.60 0.81 0.34
N LYS A 35 20.29 -0.44 -0.01
CA LYS A 35 18.94 -0.84 -0.42
C LYS A 35 18.09 -1.18 0.79
N VAL A 36 16.79 -0.83 0.71
CA VAL A 36 15.79 -1.30 1.67
C VAL A 36 15.57 -2.80 1.45
N LYS A 37 15.83 -3.61 2.46
CA LYS A 37 15.58 -5.05 2.40
C LYS A 37 14.11 -5.33 2.64
N VAL A 38 13.48 -5.98 1.67
CA VAL A 38 12.04 -6.25 1.66
C VAL A 38 11.78 -7.73 1.72
N ALA A 39 10.81 -8.11 2.56
CA ALA A 39 10.20 -9.45 2.51
C ALA A 39 8.74 -9.33 2.10
N VAL A 40 8.27 -10.25 1.26
CA VAL A 40 6.89 -10.25 0.73
C VAL A 40 6.14 -11.44 1.32
N ILE A 41 4.96 -11.19 1.91
CA ILE A 41 4.03 -12.25 2.32
C ILE A 41 2.77 -12.18 1.47
N GLY A 42 2.40 -13.33 0.88
CA GLY A 42 1.38 -13.44 -0.16
C GLY A 42 2.00 -13.37 -1.56
N CYS A 43 2.09 -14.54 -2.21
CA CYS A 43 2.59 -14.69 -3.58
C CYS A 43 1.44 -15.06 -4.55
N GLY A 44 0.24 -14.56 -4.25
CA GLY A 44 -0.98 -14.79 -5.02
C GLY A 44 -1.18 -13.79 -6.15
N SER A 45 -2.44 -13.55 -6.52
CA SER A 45 -2.83 -12.72 -7.66
C SER A 45 -2.28 -11.29 -7.55
N VAL A 46 -2.51 -10.59 -6.45
CA VAL A 46 -2.09 -9.19 -6.31
C VAL A 46 -0.57 -9.02 -6.35
N SER A 47 0.20 -10.01 -5.92
CA SER A 47 1.66 -9.97 -5.96
C SER A 47 2.21 -9.83 -7.38
N THR A 48 1.45 -10.25 -8.40
CA THR A 48 1.82 -10.08 -9.82
C THR A 48 1.88 -8.62 -10.25
N GLN A 49 1.22 -7.73 -9.54
CA GLN A 49 1.30 -6.28 -9.75
C GLN A 49 2.52 -5.66 -9.03
N TYR A 50 2.96 -6.26 -7.93
CA TYR A 50 4.05 -5.72 -7.11
C TYR A 50 5.43 -6.20 -7.55
N PHE A 51 5.62 -7.52 -7.70
CA PHE A 51 6.93 -8.09 -8.01
C PHE A 51 7.63 -7.49 -9.23
N PRO A 52 6.95 -7.27 -10.39
CA PRO A 52 7.59 -6.70 -11.57
C PRO A 52 8.16 -5.29 -11.34
N HIS A 53 7.58 -4.53 -10.41
CA HIS A 53 8.01 -3.17 -10.09
C HIS A 53 9.12 -3.18 -9.04
N ILE A 54 8.90 -3.86 -7.90
CA ILE A 54 9.86 -3.86 -6.78
C ILE A 54 11.16 -4.59 -7.12
N SER A 55 11.12 -5.64 -7.98
CA SER A 55 12.32 -6.35 -8.43
C SER A 55 13.24 -5.52 -9.32
N LYS A 56 12.71 -4.48 -9.95
CA LYS A 56 13.46 -3.54 -10.80
C LYS A 56 13.83 -2.24 -10.08
N CYS A 57 13.32 -2.03 -8.88
CA CYS A 57 13.58 -0.81 -8.12
C CYS A 57 15.03 -0.80 -7.63
N PRO A 58 15.85 0.21 -8.00
CA PRO A 58 17.26 0.25 -7.62
C PRO A 58 17.47 0.40 -6.11
N TYR A 59 16.47 0.89 -5.38
CA TYR A 59 16.51 1.15 -3.94
C TYR A 59 16.01 -0.02 -3.09
N VAL A 60 15.57 -1.12 -3.71
CA VAL A 60 14.97 -2.27 -3.03
C VAL A 60 15.77 -3.53 -3.30
N GLU A 61 15.89 -4.37 -2.28
CA GLU A 61 16.37 -5.75 -2.36
C GLU A 61 15.32 -6.68 -1.77
N ILE A 62 14.74 -7.56 -2.59
CA ILE A 62 13.79 -8.56 -2.10
C ILE A 62 14.60 -9.73 -1.53
N VAL A 63 14.61 -9.89 -0.22
CA VAL A 63 15.43 -10.89 0.47
C VAL A 63 14.68 -12.17 0.82
N ALA A 64 13.35 -12.11 0.86
CA ALA A 64 12.51 -13.27 1.17
C ALA A 64 11.10 -13.12 0.59
N CYS A 65 10.44 -14.25 0.34
CA CYS A 65 9.00 -14.30 0.10
C CYS A 65 8.37 -15.45 0.91
N CYS A 66 7.06 -15.34 1.18
CA CYS A 66 6.31 -16.28 1.99
C CYS A 66 4.89 -16.48 1.43
N ASP A 67 4.43 -17.70 1.39
CA ASP A 67 3.03 -18.04 1.07
C ASP A 67 2.67 -19.39 1.71
N ILE A 68 1.47 -19.48 2.30
CA ILE A 68 0.95 -20.73 2.89
C ILE A 68 0.84 -21.86 1.85
N LYS A 69 0.77 -21.52 0.55
CA LYS A 69 0.88 -22.43 -0.58
C LYS A 69 2.34 -22.44 -1.06
N PRO A 70 3.17 -23.41 -0.68
CA PRO A 70 4.62 -23.41 -0.94
C PRO A 70 4.98 -23.22 -2.41
N ASP A 71 4.19 -23.80 -3.32
CA ASP A 71 4.41 -23.70 -4.76
C ASP A 71 4.39 -22.25 -5.26
N ARG A 72 3.55 -21.39 -4.65
CA ARG A 72 3.48 -19.96 -5.00
C ARG A 72 4.76 -19.24 -4.55
N ALA A 73 5.22 -19.49 -3.33
CA ALA A 73 6.44 -18.90 -2.81
C ALA A 73 7.68 -19.36 -3.61
N GLN A 74 7.77 -20.65 -3.92
CA GLN A 74 8.86 -21.21 -4.74
C GLN A 74 8.88 -20.64 -6.15
N LYS A 75 7.70 -20.54 -6.78
CA LYS A 75 7.57 -19.93 -8.11
C LYS A 75 8.01 -18.48 -8.12
N ALA A 76 7.55 -17.67 -7.14
CA ALA A 76 7.96 -16.28 -7.00
C ALA A 76 9.47 -16.15 -6.75
N ALA A 77 10.03 -16.96 -5.86
CA ALA A 77 11.46 -16.97 -5.56
C ALA A 77 12.28 -17.26 -6.81
N LYS A 78 11.91 -18.27 -7.60
CA LYS A 78 12.58 -18.62 -8.85
C LYS A 78 12.46 -17.51 -9.90
N GLN A 79 11.26 -16.97 -10.08
CA GLN A 79 10.96 -15.97 -11.11
C GLN A 79 11.68 -14.64 -10.89
N TYR A 80 11.81 -14.21 -9.62
CA TYR A 80 12.37 -12.91 -9.25
C TYR A 80 13.74 -13.02 -8.57
N ASN A 81 14.38 -14.20 -8.61
CA ASN A 81 15.69 -14.46 -7.99
C ASN A 81 15.73 -14.10 -6.50
N ILE A 82 14.65 -14.41 -5.76
CA ILE A 82 14.57 -14.15 -4.33
C ILE A 82 15.35 -15.26 -3.59
N PRO A 83 16.31 -14.92 -2.73
CA PRO A 83 17.23 -15.92 -2.17
C PRO A 83 16.57 -16.90 -1.19
N LYS A 84 15.46 -16.51 -0.56
CA LYS A 84 14.78 -17.35 0.43
C LYS A 84 13.28 -17.33 0.23
N TRP A 85 12.65 -18.47 0.45
CA TRP A 85 11.20 -18.59 0.51
C TRP A 85 10.77 -19.36 1.75
N TYR A 86 9.56 -19.08 2.25
CA TYR A 86 9.03 -19.67 3.48
C TYR A 86 7.55 -20.04 3.30
N LYS A 87 7.08 -21.02 4.08
CA LYS A 87 5.67 -21.38 4.15
C LYS A 87 4.91 -20.51 5.15
N HIS A 88 5.55 -20.19 6.27
CA HIS A 88 4.91 -19.44 7.36
C HIS A 88 5.68 -18.18 7.71
N ILE A 89 4.92 -17.16 8.16
CA ILE A 89 5.49 -15.86 8.54
C ILE A 89 6.51 -15.97 9.67
N ASP A 90 6.27 -16.83 10.65
CA ASP A 90 7.15 -16.97 11.82
C ASP A 90 8.54 -17.48 11.41
N ASP A 91 8.60 -18.41 10.44
CA ASP A 91 9.85 -18.88 9.86
C ASP A 91 10.56 -17.76 9.06
N MET A 92 9.79 -16.94 8.32
CA MET A 92 10.34 -15.81 7.58
C MET A 92 10.90 -14.74 8.52
N LEU A 93 10.19 -14.41 9.59
CA LEU A 93 10.61 -13.40 10.57
C LEU A 93 11.88 -13.80 11.33
N SER A 94 12.03 -15.10 11.65
CA SER A 94 13.21 -15.65 12.32
C SER A 94 14.37 -15.92 11.37
N GLY A 95 14.08 -16.38 10.15
CA GLY A 95 15.06 -16.87 9.17
C GLY A 95 15.63 -15.79 8.24
N SER A 96 15.03 -14.58 8.20
CA SER A 96 15.50 -13.50 7.34
C SER A 96 15.55 -12.15 8.05
N LYS A 97 16.61 -11.38 7.76
CA LYS A 97 16.72 -9.99 8.19
C LYS A 97 16.24 -9.08 7.07
N PHE A 98 15.23 -8.25 7.35
CA PHE A 98 14.67 -7.27 6.40
C PHE A 98 14.13 -6.05 7.16
N ASP A 99 13.92 -4.96 6.45
CA ASP A 99 13.52 -3.66 6.99
C ASP A 99 12.01 -3.43 6.87
N LEU A 100 11.43 -3.96 5.80
CA LEU A 100 10.04 -3.74 5.41
C LEU A 100 9.37 -5.04 4.99
N MET A 101 8.19 -5.33 5.53
CA MET A 101 7.30 -6.39 5.06
C MET A 101 6.23 -5.82 4.14
N LEU A 102 6.05 -6.43 2.97
CA LEU A 102 4.89 -6.22 2.10
C LEU A 102 3.88 -7.32 2.37
N THR A 103 2.68 -6.94 2.83
CA THR A 103 1.54 -7.86 3.06
C THR A 103 0.60 -7.82 1.87
N LEU A 104 0.58 -8.90 1.09
CA LEU A 104 -0.14 -9.05 -0.18
C LEU A 104 -1.06 -10.28 -0.16
N THR A 105 -1.56 -10.65 1.01
CA THR A 105 -2.44 -11.80 1.25
C THR A 105 -3.91 -11.46 1.05
N ASP A 106 -4.80 -12.39 1.33
CA ASP A 106 -6.22 -12.12 1.45
C ASP A 106 -6.47 -11.20 2.66
N MET A 107 -7.47 -10.31 2.53
CA MET A 107 -7.69 -9.19 3.46
C MET A 107 -7.98 -9.62 4.89
N GLN A 108 -8.56 -10.80 5.07
CA GLN A 108 -8.97 -11.33 6.38
C GLN A 108 -7.82 -11.46 7.38
N VAL A 109 -6.60 -11.68 6.87
CA VAL A 109 -5.42 -11.94 7.72
C VAL A 109 -4.44 -10.77 7.80
N HIS A 110 -4.73 -9.64 7.16
CA HIS A 110 -3.83 -8.48 7.15
C HIS A 110 -3.48 -8.02 8.56
N GLY A 111 -4.48 -7.84 9.43
CA GLY A 111 -4.26 -7.35 10.79
C GLY A 111 -3.32 -8.23 11.61
N GLU A 112 -3.52 -9.56 11.56
CA GLU A 112 -2.66 -10.51 12.27
C GLU A 112 -1.21 -10.47 11.75
N LEU A 113 -1.03 -10.55 10.42
CA LEU A 113 0.30 -10.58 9.81
C LEU A 113 1.06 -9.26 10.04
N ASN A 114 0.36 -8.12 9.90
CA ASN A 114 0.92 -6.80 10.16
C ASN A 114 1.37 -6.67 11.62
N ARG A 115 0.57 -7.16 12.57
CA ARG A 115 0.92 -7.19 13.99
C ARG A 115 2.18 -8.01 14.25
N LYS A 116 2.28 -9.23 13.69
CA LYS A 116 3.48 -10.08 13.82
C LYS A 116 4.74 -9.37 13.33
N ALA A 117 4.68 -8.72 12.17
CA ALA A 117 5.81 -7.97 11.62
C ALA A 117 6.24 -6.80 12.51
N LEU A 118 5.28 -5.98 12.97
CA LEU A 118 5.56 -4.88 13.89
C LEU A 118 6.12 -5.36 15.22
N MET A 119 5.59 -6.45 15.76
CA MET A 119 6.13 -7.05 17.00
C MET A 119 7.59 -7.50 16.82
N ALA A 120 7.94 -8.03 15.65
CA ALA A 120 9.30 -8.42 15.28
C ALA A 120 10.20 -7.22 14.88
N GLY A 121 9.74 -5.98 15.04
CA GLY A 121 10.52 -4.78 14.73
C GLY A 121 10.67 -4.48 13.23
N ARG A 122 9.68 -4.86 12.43
CA ARG A 122 9.66 -4.61 10.97
C ARG A 122 8.66 -3.53 10.62
N ASN A 123 9.04 -2.63 9.70
CA ASN A 123 8.08 -1.75 9.08
C ASN A 123 7.13 -2.55 8.19
N VAL A 124 5.95 -2.01 7.92
CA VAL A 124 4.90 -2.70 7.15
C VAL A 124 4.34 -1.82 6.05
N TRP A 125 4.26 -2.38 4.86
CA TRP A 125 3.35 -1.94 3.81
C TRP A 125 2.29 -3.03 3.61
N SER A 126 1.02 -2.69 3.79
CA SER A 126 -0.09 -3.64 3.66
C SER A 126 -0.98 -3.30 2.48
N GLU A 127 -1.40 -4.32 1.72
CA GLU A 127 -2.55 -4.16 0.85
C GLU A 127 -3.79 -3.76 1.65
N LYS A 128 -4.73 -3.21 0.93
CA LYS A 128 -6.01 -2.76 1.49
C LYS A 128 -6.98 -3.95 1.71
N PRO A 129 -7.85 -3.84 2.70
CA PRO A 129 -7.80 -2.91 3.81
C PRO A 129 -6.63 -3.24 4.75
N LEU A 130 -6.09 -2.21 5.41
CA LEU A 130 -4.98 -2.37 6.38
C LEU A 130 -5.32 -3.32 7.52
N ALA A 131 -6.59 -3.31 7.92
CA ALA A 131 -7.19 -4.09 9.00
C ALA A 131 -8.69 -4.26 8.74
N ASN A 132 -9.31 -5.22 9.41
CA ASN A 132 -10.73 -5.53 9.22
C ASN A 132 -11.69 -4.71 10.11
N SER A 133 -11.14 -3.85 10.96
CA SER A 133 -11.91 -2.90 11.77
C SER A 133 -11.10 -1.66 12.12
N TYR A 134 -11.79 -0.56 12.44
CA TYR A 134 -11.15 0.65 12.96
C TYR A 134 -10.31 0.38 14.23
N LYS A 135 -10.85 -0.40 15.17
CA LYS A 135 -10.16 -0.76 16.40
C LYS A 135 -8.82 -1.47 16.10
N GLU A 136 -8.85 -2.49 15.26
CA GLU A 136 -7.65 -3.23 14.88
C GLU A 136 -6.63 -2.32 14.16
N GLY A 137 -7.08 -1.49 13.20
CA GLY A 137 -6.23 -0.54 12.51
C GLY A 137 -5.58 0.48 13.45
N LYS A 138 -6.34 1.00 14.41
CA LYS A 138 -5.84 1.91 15.45
C LYS A 138 -4.77 1.25 16.33
N GLU A 139 -5.01 0.02 16.78
CA GLU A 139 -4.06 -0.75 17.56
C GLU A 139 -2.74 -1.01 16.81
N LEU A 140 -2.82 -1.31 15.51
CA LEU A 140 -1.63 -1.48 14.67
C LEU A 140 -0.84 -0.18 14.52
N TYR A 141 -1.54 0.94 14.31
CA TYR A 141 -0.92 2.25 14.23
C TYR A 141 -0.22 2.64 15.55
N ASP A 142 -0.89 2.45 16.70
CA ASP A 142 -0.34 2.73 18.01
C ASP A 142 0.88 1.83 18.32
N LEU A 143 0.80 0.55 17.96
CA LEU A 143 1.92 -0.38 18.08
C LEU A 143 3.12 0.07 17.23
N ALA A 144 2.92 0.43 15.98
CA ALA A 144 3.98 0.92 15.10
C ALA A 144 4.64 2.17 15.72
N THR A 145 3.81 3.14 16.12
CA THR A 145 4.27 4.40 16.75
C THR A 145 5.07 4.14 18.01
N SER A 146 4.59 3.28 18.90
CA SER A 146 5.28 2.97 20.18
C SER A 146 6.65 2.31 19.99
N LYS A 147 6.84 1.63 18.86
CA LYS A 147 8.12 0.98 18.49
C LYS A 147 9.02 1.84 17.60
N GLY A 148 8.61 3.07 17.25
CA GLY A 148 9.33 3.89 16.26
C GLY A 148 9.33 3.31 14.84
N LEU A 149 8.35 2.45 14.54
CA LEU A 149 8.16 1.83 13.26
C LEU A 149 7.10 2.56 12.43
N ARG A 150 7.03 2.21 11.16
CA ARG A 150 6.04 2.77 10.23
C ARG A 150 5.14 1.65 9.69
N ILE A 151 3.86 2.00 9.53
CA ILE A 151 2.88 1.17 8.84
C ILE A 151 2.16 2.02 7.80
N TRP A 152 2.07 1.51 6.58
CA TRP A 152 1.34 2.12 5.46
C TRP A 152 0.33 1.14 4.91
N GLY A 153 -0.79 1.67 4.44
CA GLY A 153 -1.83 0.90 3.77
C GLY A 153 -2.09 1.41 2.35
N ALA A 154 -2.36 0.51 1.44
CA ALA A 154 -3.06 0.83 0.20
C ALA A 154 -4.53 1.22 0.53
N PRO A 155 -5.26 1.91 -0.36
CA PRO A 155 -4.88 2.25 -1.73
C PRO A 155 -4.04 3.52 -1.80
N ALA A 156 -3.09 3.54 -2.72
CA ALA A 156 -2.24 4.71 -2.99
C ALA A 156 -2.89 5.73 -3.93
N VAL A 157 -4.23 5.72 -4.06
CA VAL A 157 -4.98 6.62 -4.98
C VAL A 157 -4.72 8.10 -4.70
N VAL A 158 -4.51 8.44 -3.43
CA VAL A 158 -4.21 9.82 -3.00
C VAL A 158 -2.82 10.32 -3.46
N ASN A 159 -1.97 9.41 -3.91
CA ASN A 159 -0.64 9.74 -4.44
C ASN A 159 -0.63 9.86 -5.97
N SER A 160 -1.78 9.68 -6.63
CA SER A 160 -1.86 9.75 -8.09
C SER A 160 -1.83 11.20 -8.59
N PRO A 161 -1.28 11.46 -9.79
CA PRO A 161 -1.33 12.78 -10.41
C PRO A 161 -2.76 13.29 -10.62
N GLN A 162 -3.71 12.38 -10.87
CA GLN A 162 -5.12 12.71 -11.04
C GLN A 162 -5.71 13.24 -9.72
N PHE A 163 -5.41 12.56 -8.60
CA PHE A 163 -5.83 13.02 -7.28
C PHE A 163 -5.24 14.39 -6.95
N ALA A 164 -3.94 14.57 -7.18
CA ALA A 164 -3.26 15.84 -6.94
C ALA A 164 -3.90 16.98 -7.74
N PHE A 165 -4.26 16.74 -9.01
CA PHE A 165 -4.98 17.70 -9.84
C PHE A 165 -6.35 18.04 -9.26
N MET A 166 -7.16 17.05 -8.87
CA MET A 166 -8.48 17.28 -8.28
C MET A 166 -8.37 18.09 -6.99
N ALA A 167 -7.45 17.73 -6.11
CA ALA A 167 -7.20 18.42 -4.85
C ALA A 167 -6.79 19.88 -5.09
N GLU A 168 -5.92 20.12 -6.08
CA GLU A 168 -5.51 21.48 -6.47
C GLU A 168 -6.69 22.32 -6.94
N GLN A 169 -7.58 21.78 -7.80
CA GLN A 169 -8.75 22.52 -8.30
C GLN A 169 -9.74 22.86 -7.19
N ILE A 170 -9.95 21.93 -6.26
CA ILE A 170 -10.80 22.16 -5.08
C ILE A 170 -10.21 23.26 -4.20
N ASN A 171 -8.93 23.16 -3.85
CA ASN A 171 -8.24 24.13 -2.99
C ASN A 171 -8.17 25.53 -3.59
N LYS A 172 -8.08 25.65 -4.91
CA LYS A 172 -8.12 26.94 -5.63
C LYS A 172 -9.53 27.53 -5.73
N GLY A 173 -10.55 26.81 -5.30
CA GLY A 173 -11.94 27.25 -5.41
C GLY A 173 -12.46 27.27 -6.86
N THR A 174 -11.81 26.60 -7.80
CA THR A 174 -12.19 26.57 -9.24
C THR A 174 -13.62 26.04 -9.43
N LEU A 175 -14.05 25.13 -8.54
CA LEU A 175 -15.39 24.54 -8.57
C LEU A 175 -16.41 25.30 -7.70
N GLY A 176 -16.01 26.41 -7.07
CA GLY A 176 -16.84 27.11 -6.10
C GLY A 176 -17.08 26.29 -4.83
N ASN A 177 -18.20 26.52 -4.18
CA ASN A 177 -18.61 25.76 -3.00
C ASN A 177 -19.08 24.37 -3.42
N LEU A 178 -18.40 23.33 -2.93
CA LEU A 178 -18.78 21.95 -3.19
C LEU A 178 -20.04 21.59 -2.39
N ALA A 179 -21.13 21.35 -3.09
CA ALA A 179 -22.40 20.96 -2.48
C ALA A 179 -22.50 19.44 -2.29
N CYS A 180 -21.88 18.67 -3.16
CA CYS A 180 -21.98 17.21 -3.17
C CYS A 180 -20.74 16.59 -3.84
N ALA A 181 -20.43 15.36 -3.45
CA ALA A 181 -19.46 14.51 -4.14
C ALA A 181 -19.94 13.04 -4.12
N HIS A 182 -19.77 12.36 -5.24
CA HIS A 182 -20.13 10.95 -5.38
C HIS A 182 -18.90 10.14 -5.79
N GLY A 183 -18.62 9.04 -5.07
CA GLY A 183 -17.68 8.03 -5.44
C GLY A 183 -18.40 6.79 -5.95
N HIS A 184 -17.99 6.29 -7.11
CA HIS A 184 -18.51 5.04 -7.67
C HIS A 184 -17.35 4.15 -8.09
N TYR A 185 -17.39 2.89 -7.68
CA TYR A 185 -16.49 1.85 -8.13
C TYR A 185 -17.19 0.50 -8.03
N GLY A 186 -17.07 -0.33 -9.04
CA GLY A 186 -17.71 -1.64 -9.06
C GLY A 186 -17.18 -2.53 -10.16
N HIS A 187 -17.35 -3.84 -9.96
CA HIS A 187 -17.16 -4.89 -10.94
C HIS A 187 -18.09 -6.06 -10.60
N GLU A 188 -18.19 -7.05 -11.47
CA GLU A 188 -19.08 -8.22 -11.30
C GLU A 188 -18.64 -9.21 -10.20
N GLY A 189 -17.57 -8.91 -9.47
CA GLY A 189 -16.97 -9.77 -8.43
C GLY A 189 -15.87 -10.68 -8.99
N PRO A 190 -14.88 -11.04 -8.15
CA PRO A 190 -13.79 -11.91 -8.56
C PRO A 190 -14.27 -13.36 -8.62
N SER A 191 -14.15 -14.00 -9.80
CA SER A 191 -14.39 -15.45 -9.96
C SER A 191 -13.16 -16.31 -9.59
N TRP A 192 -12.00 -15.66 -9.41
CA TRP A 192 -10.69 -16.32 -9.23
C TRP A 192 -10.27 -16.51 -7.77
N SER A 193 -10.99 -15.91 -6.81
CA SER A 193 -10.70 -16.05 -5.39
C SER A 193 -11.95 -15.95 -4.54
N ALA A 194 -12.00 -16.74 -3.46
CA ALA A 194 -13.11 -16.80 -2.53
C ALA A 194 -13.13 -15.63 -1.53
N PHE A 195 -12.01 -14.94 -1.31
CA PHE A 195 -11.86 -13.93 -0.25
C PHE A 195 -12.98 -12.87 -0.23
N PHE A 196 -13.48 -12.52 -1.41
CA PHE A 196 -14.52 -11.50 -1.57
C PHE A 196 -15.88 -11.97 -0.99
N TYR A 197 -16.16 -13.27 -1.05
CA TYR A 197 -17.43 -13.87 -0.65
C TYR A 197 -17.39 -14.48 0.77
N GLU A 198 -16.24 -14.46 1.40
CA GLU A 198 -16.03 -14.95 2.76
C GLU A 198 -16.35 -13.87 3.81
N PRO A 199 -16.55 -14.22 5.09
CA PRO A 199 -16.69 -13.26 6.17
C PRO A 199 -15.55 -12.21 6.15
N LEU A 200 -15.88 -10.96 6.44
CA LEU A 200 -15.00 -9.79 6.33
C LEU A 200 -14.61 -9.38 4.90
N GLY A 201 -15.08 -10.10 3.87
CA GLY A 201 -14.96 -9.73 2.47
C GLY A 201 -16.13 -8.85 2.01
N GLY A 202 -16.28 -8.74 0.68
CA GLY A 202 -17.37 -8.00 0.03
C GLY A 202 -16.93 -6.68 -0.59
N SER A 203 -17.87 -6.03 -1.26
CA SER A 203 -17.59 -4.84 -2.05
C SER A 203 -17.12 -3.64 -1.22
N MET A 204 -17.62 -3.49 0.00
CA MET A 204 -17.23 -2.34 0.83
C MET A 204 -15.76 -2.43 1.28
N PRO A 205 -15.27 -3.50 1.93
CA PRO A 205 -13.86 -3.59 2.30
C PRO A 205 -12.93 -3.74 1.09
N ASP A 206 -13.37 -4.33 -0.02
CA ASP A 206 -12.52 -4.50 -1.20
C ASP A 206 -12.47 -3.28 -2.11
N LEU A 207 -13.62 -2.64 -2.37
CA LEU A 207 -13.76 -1.56 -3.36
C LEU A 207 -14.10 -0.21 -2.71
N GLY A 208 -14.94 -0.18 -1.68
CA GLY A 208 -15.35 1.05 -1.01
C GLY A 208 -14.18 1.83 -0.41
N VAL A 209 -13.09 1.15 -0.04
CA VAL A 209 -11.86 1.78 0.46
C VAL A 209 -11.26 2.78 -0.52
N TYR A 210 -11.37 2.56 -1.83
CA TYR A 210 -10.90 3.51 -2.86
C TYR A 210 -11.72 4.79 -2.85
N ASN A 211 -13.06 4.66 -2.79
CA ASN A 211 -13.96 5.80 -2.73
C ASN A 211 -13.79 6.58 -1.42
N ILE A 212 -13.73 5.88 -0.29
CA ILE A 212 -13.54 6.50 1.03
C ILE A 212 -12.20 7.24 1.08
N ALA A 213 -11.10 6.63 0.65
CA ALA A 213 -9.79 7.26 0.63
C ALA A 213 -9.77 8.50 -0.28
N THR A 214 -10.40 8.42 -1.46
CA THR A 214 -10.47 9.55 -2.40
C THR A 214 -11.31 10.69 -1.83
N LEU A 215 -12.53 10.41 -1.37
CA LEU A 215 -13.44 11.43 -0.86
C LEU A 215 -12.90 12.11 0.40
N THR A 216 -12.39 11.35 1.36
CA THR A 216 -11.82 11.91 2.58
C THR A 216 -10.51 12.66 2.33
N GLY A 217 -9.72 12.21 1.36
CA GLY A 217 -8.51 12.93 0.93
C GLY A 217 -8.79 14.27 0.27
N LEU A 218 -9.89 14.37 -0.50
CA LEU A 218 -10.30 15.61 -1.20
C LEU A 218 -11.07 16.58 -0.31
N LEU A 219 -11.94 16.08 0.58
CA LEU A 219 -12.94 16.86 1.31
C LEU A 219 -12.69 16.91 2.83
N GLY A 220 -11.72 16.15 3.31
CA GLY A 220 -11.47 15.98 4.75
C GLY A 220 -12.33 14.88 5.38
N PRO A 221 -12.20 14.67 6.70
CA PRO A 221 -12.90 13.62 7.42
C PRO A 221 -14.43 13.88 7.46
N ALA A 222 -15.21 12.80 7.37
CA ALA A 222 -16.66 12.87 7.53
C ALA A 222 -17.03 13.30 8.96
N LYS A 223 -18.03 14.17 9.10
CA LYS A 223 -18.60 14.55 10.42
C LYS A 223 -19.56 13.51 10.96
N SER A 224 -20.33 12.88 10.08
CA SER A 224 -21.32 11.87 10.41
C SER A 224 -21.52 10.92 9.24
N VAL A 225 -21.99 9.75 9.56
CA VAL A 225 -22.39 8.71 8.60
C VAL A 225 -23.79 8.27 8.99
N GLY A 226 -24.68 8.16 8.00
CA GLY A 226 -26.07 7.71 8.17
C GLY A 226 -26.36 6.49 7.30
#